data_85824908218a4e2b8ba086c7f9a34dc1
#
_entry.id   85824908218a4e2b8ba086c7f9a34dc1
#
_cell.length_a   1.000
_cell.length_b   1.000
_cell.length_c   1.000
_cell.angle_alpha   90.00
_cell.angle_beta   90.00
_cell.angle_gamma   90.00
#
_symmetry.space_group_name_H-M   'P 1'
#
loop_
_entity.id
_entity.type
_entity.pdbx_description
1 polymer ?
#
loop_
_entity_poly.entity_id
_entity_poly.type
_entity_poly.pdbx_seq_one_letter_code
_entity_poly.pdbx_strand_id
1 'polypeptide(L)'
;SPTFNIIKEYDNAEMKLFHMDVYRLSDTKQDIGIEEYFTKRGVCIIEWADLIEDILPKNRLDIKIKMVDEDTRQFIITPHGSKYEDLCERVL
;
A
#
# COMPACT_ATOMS: atom_id res chain seq x y z
N SER A 1 4.56 12.29 -2.50
CA SER A 1 3.17 12.21 -2.03
C SER A 1 2.50 13.54 -2.11
N PRO A 2 1.23 13.59 -2.52
CA PRO A 2 0.51 14.84 -2.57
C PRO A 2 0.35 15.43 -1.17
N THR A 3 0.54 16.74 -1.07
CA THR A 3 0.55 17.42 0.22
C THR A 3 -0.81 17.52 0.90
N PHE A 4 -1.90 17.40 0.13
CA PHE A 4 -3.23 17.65 0.65
C PHE A 4 -4.18 16.46 0.52
N ASN A 5 -3.89 15.52 -0.37
CA ASN A 5 -4.75 14.36 -0.58
C ASN A 5 -4.11 13.13 0.04
N ILE A 6 -4.76 12.58 1.06
CA ILE A 6 -4.32 11.34 1.69
C ILE A 6 -4.60 10.17 0.76
N ILE A 7 -5.71 10.22 0.05
CA ILE A 7 -6.08 9.19 -0.92
C ILE A 7 -6.22 9.82 -2.30
N LYS A 8 -5.55 9.24 -3.29
CA LYS A 8 -5.66 9.64 -4.68
C LYS A 8 -6.11 8.45 -5.50
N GLU A 9 -7.17 8.65 -6.28
CA GLU A 9 -7.73 7.62 -7.15
C GLU A 9 -7.31 7.85 -8.59
N TYR A 10 -6.78 6.81 -9.22
CA TYR A 10 -6.47 6.77 -10.63
C TYR A 10 -7.38 5.76 -11.28
N ASP A 11 -8.13 6.17 -12.28
CA ASP A 11 -9.08 5.30 -12.96
C ASP A 11 -8.79 5.28 -14.44
N ASN A 12 -8.49 4.10 -14.96
CA ASN A 12 -8.45 3.89 -16.40
C ASN A 12 -9.43 2.76 -16.75
N ALA A 13 -9.60 2.48 -18.04
CA ALA A 13 -10.60 1.53 -18.51
C ALA A 13 -10.42 0.11 -17.97
N GLU A 14 -9.24 -0.26 -17.56
CA GLU A 14 -8.92 -1.63 -17.17
C GLU A 14 -8.75 -1.82 -15.67
N MET A 15 -8.30 -0.79 -14.96
CA MET A 15 -7.97 -0.95 -13.56
C MET A 15 -8.07 0.38 -12.80
N LYS A 16 -8.50 0.27 -11.56
CA LYS A 16 -8.45 1.40 -10.62
C LYS A 16 -7.26 1.24 -9.69
N LEU A 17 -6.61 2.34 -9.41
CA LEU A 17 -5.51 2.40 -8.46
C LEU A 17 -5.86 3.42 -7.38
N PHE A 18 -5.76 2.99 -6.13
CA PHE A 18 -5.96 3.86 -4.97
C PHE A 18 -4.61 4.02 -4.27
N HIS A 19 -4.05 5.22 -4.36
CA HIS A 19 -2.78 5.53 -3.72
C HIS A 19 -3.05 6.31 -2.44
N MET A 20 -2.57 5.80 -1.33
CA MET A 20 -2.78 6.37 -0.01
C MET A 20 -1.46 6.68 0.66
N ASP A 21 -1.40 7.82 1.33
CA ASP A 21 -0.30 8.16 2.21
C ASP A 21 -0.88 8.35 3.62
N VAL A 22 -0.62 7.36 4.48
CA VAL A 22 -1.19 7.37 5.83
C VAL A 22 -0.29 8.02 6.87
N TYR A 23 0.87 8.50 6.46
CA TYR A 23 1.77 9.19 7.38
C TYR A 23 1.09 10.39 8.03
N ARG A 24 0.33 11.14 7.24
CA ARG A 24 -0.40 12.31 7.73
C ARG A 24 -1.63 11.98 8.54
N LEU A 25 -2.19 10.80 8.31
CA LEU A 25 -3.39 10.37 9.04
C LEU A 25 -3.10 10.19 10.52
N SER A 26 -1.91 9.70 10.86
CA SER A 26 -1.51 9.50 12.25
C SER A 26 -1.49 10.81 13.04
N ASP A 27 -1.21 11.93 12.39
CA ASP A 27 -1.18 13.24 13.02
C ASP A 27 -2.57 13.82 13.25
N THR A 28 -3.50 13.55 12.35
CA THR A 28 -4.84 14.14 12.40
C THR A 28 -5.82 13.30 13.18
N LYS A 29 -5.54 12.03 13.37
CA LYS A 29 -6.42 11.04 14.01
C LYS A 29 -7.82 11.00 13.41
N GLN A 30 -7.93 11.40 12.15
CA GLN A 30 -9.22 11.37 11.45
C GLN A 30 -9.43 10.03 10.79
N ASP A 31 -10.63 9.49 10.98
CA ASP A 31 -11.07 8.33 10.22
C ASP A 31 -11.62 8.83 8.88
N ILE A 32 -10.91 8.52 7.81
CA ILE A 32 -11.31 8.91 6.45
C ILE A 32 -11.86 7.73 5.66
N GLY A 33 -12.24 6.66 6.34
CA GLY A 33 -12.82 5.50 5.69
C GLY A 33 -11.84 4.68 4.86
N ILE A 34 -10.58 4.62 5.27
CA ILE A 34 -9.53 3.88 4.54
C ILE A 34 -9.93 2.43 4.32
N GLU A 35 -10.53 1.79 5.32
CA GLU A 35 -10.88 0.38 5.23
C GLU A 35 -11.87 0.07 4.12
N GLU A 36 -12.70 1.04 3.74
CA GLU A 36 -13.64 0.86 2.63
C GLU A 36 -12.94 0.59 1.31
N TYR A 37 -11.74 1.15 1.13
CA TYR A 37 -10.98 0.97 -0.10
C TYR A 37 -10.40 -0.43 -0.24
N PHE A 38 -10.23 -1.15 0.85
CA PHE A 38 -9.67 -2.50 0.81
C PHE A 38 -10.58 -3.51 0.15
N THR A 39 -11.87 -3.24 0.10
CA THR A 39 -12.85 -4.12 -0.53
C THR A 39 -13.29 -3.66 -1.91
N LYS A 40 -12.83 -2.50 -2.35
CA LYS A 40 -13.14 -2.01 -3.69
C LYS A 40 -12.33 -2.76 -4.73
N ARG A 41 -12.89 -2.86 -5.92
CA ARG A 41 -12.19 -3.48 -7.05
C ARG A 41 -11.07 -2.56 -7.53
N GLY A 42 -9.85 -3.07 -7.51
CA GLY A 42 -8.68 -2.29 -7.91
C GLY A 42 -7.46 -2.67 -7.08
N VAL A 43 -6.44 -1.85 -7.18
CA VAL A 43 -5.20 -2.03 -6.44
C VAL A 43 -5.03 -0.88 -5.46
N CYS A 44 -4.78 -1.20 -4.19
CA CYS A 44 -4.45 -0.22 -3.17
C CYS A 44 -2.94 -0.21 -2.95
N ILE A 45 -2.33 0.96 -3.06
CA ILE A 45 -0.92 1.15 -2.70
C ILE A 45 -0.90 2.10 -1.50
N ILE A 46 -0.36 1.63 -0.39
CA ILE A 46 -0.39 2.36 0.87
C ILE A 46 1.03 2.66 1.31
N GLU A 47 1.40 3.94 1.36
CA GLU A 47 2.69 4.36 1.90
C GLU A 47 2.57 4.51 3.41
N TRP A 48 3.64 4.11 4.11
CA TRP A 48 3.70 4.14 5.57
C TRP A 48 2.67 3.22 6.23
N ALA A 49 2.40 2.08 5.58
CA ALA A 49 1.33 1.18 5.99
C ALA A 49 1.53 0.59 7.38
N ASP A 50 2.76 0.48 7.87
CA ASP A 50 3.05 0.00 9.20
C ASP A 50 2.42 0.86 10.31
N LEU A 51 2.11 2.12 10.01
CA LEU A 51 1.43 3.00 10.96
C LEU A 51 -0.02 2.60 11.21
N ILE A 52 -0.60 1.80 10.30
CA ILE A 52 -1.98 1.34 10.41
C ILE A 52 -2.06 -0.19 10.36
N GLU A 53 -1.04 -0.86 10.86
CA GLU A 53 -0.93 -2.33 10.77
C GLU A 53 -2.15 -3.05 11.32
N ASP A 54 -2.75 -2.54 12.37
CA ASP A 54 -3.90 -3.12 13.03
C ASP A 54 -5.16 -3.20 12.15
N ILE A 55 -5.25 -2.36 11.12
CA ILE A 55 -6.41 -2.37 10.23
C ILE A 55 -6.10 -2.87 8.82
N LEU A 56 -4.87 -3.23 8.53
CA LEU A 56 -4.51 -3.76 7.22
C LEU A 56 -5.20 -5.10 6.94
N PRO A 57 -5.55 -5.37 5.67
CA PRO A 57 -6.09 -6.69 5.33
C PRO A 57 -5.05 -7.77 5.57
N LYS A 58 -5.52 -8.96 5.93
CA LYS A 58 -4.64 -10.11 6.15
C LYS A 58 -3.92 -10.53 4.87
N ASN A 59 -4.60 -10.42 3.75
CA ASN A 59 -4.04 -10.76 2.44
C ASN A 59 -3.49 -9.48 1.82
N ARG A 60 -2.17 -9.41 1.72
CA ARG A 60 -1.49 -8.23 1.19
C ARG A 60 -0.06 -8.54 0.82
N LEU A 61 0.57 -7.62 0.15
CA LEU A 61 1.98 -7.67 -0.17
C LEU A 61 2.67 -6.51 0.55
N ASP A 62 3.59 -6.84 1.44
CA ASP A 62 4.40 -5.83 2.13
C ASP A 62 5.70 -5.62 1.35
N ILE A 63 6.03 -4.37 1.08
CA ILE A 63 7.26 -4.02 0.39
C ILE A 63 8.02 -3.03 1.25
N LYS A 64 9.18 -3.43 1.75
CA LYS A 64 10.06 -2.58 2.52
C LYS A 64 11.21 -2.15 1.62
N ILE A 65 11.44 -0.85 1.54
CA ILE A 65 12.48 -0.30 0.69
C ILE A 65 13.55 0.33 1.58
N LYS A 66 14.79 -0.15 1.43
CA LYS A 66 15.93 0.37 2.19
C LYS A 66 16.94 1.00 1.25
N MET A 67 17.49 2.13 1.66
CA MET A 67 18.64 2.70 0.98
C MET A 67 19.90 1.98 1.46
N VAL A 68 20.61 1.35 0.53
CA VAL A 68 21.91 0.71 0.82
C VAL A 68 23.04 1.73 0.68
N ASP A 69 23.02 2.45 -0.43
CA ASP A 69 23.92 3.59 -0.70
C ASP A 69 23.21 4.56 -1.65
N GLU A 70 23.93 5.57 -2.15
CA GLU A 70 23.32 6.59 -3.01
C GLU A 70 22.66 6.04 -4.27
N ASP A 71 23.17 4.93 -4.79
CA ASP A 71 22.73 4.39 -6.08
C ASP A 71 21.97 3.08 -5.94
N THR A 72 21.85 2.54 -4.73
CA THR A 72 21.30 1.20 -4.52
C THR A 72 20.17 1.20 -3.51
N ARG A 73 19.08 0.53 -3.87
CA ARG A 73 17.95 0.29 -2.98
C ARG A 73 17.72 -1.20 -2.85
N GLN A 74 17.40 -1.63 -1.67
CA GLN A 74 17.03 -3.02 -1.40
C GLN A 74 15.54 -3.10 -1.16
N PHE A 75 14.87 -4.00 -1.87
CA PHE A 75 13.45 -4.25 -1.70
C PHE A 75 13.29 -5.57 -0.96
N ILE A 76 12.59 -5.54 0.15
CA ILE A 76 12.24 -6.75 0.89
C ILE A 76 10.75 -6.95 0.74
N ILE A 77 10.37 -8.02 0.04
CA ILE A 77 8.99 -8.28 -0.33
C ILE A 77 8.48 -9.46 0.47
N THR A 78 7.42 -9.23 1.25
CA THR A 78 6.84 -10.26 2.12
C THR A 78 5.37 -10.46 1.75
N PRO A 79 5.03 -11.61 1.13
CA PRO A 79 3.65 -11.90 0.81
C PRO A 79 2.89 -12.41 2.04
N HIS A 80 1.65 -11.99 2.16
CA HIS A 80 0.72 -12.48 3.17
C HIS A 80 -0.50 -13.06 2.47
N GLY A 81 -0.69 -14.36 2.60
CA GLY A 81 -1.78 -15.09 1.97
C GLY A 81 -1.37 -15.74 0.66
N SER A 82 -2.06 -16.81 0.31
CA SER A 82 -1.69 -17.67 -0.82
C SER A 82 -1.70 -16.93 -2.17
N LYS A 83 -2.62 -15.99 -2.34
CA LYS A 83 -2.69 -15.19 -3.56
C LYS A 83 -1.38 -14.44 -3.81
N TYR A 84 -0.84 -13.81 -2.78
CA TYR A 84 0.38 -13.02 -2.90
C TYR A 84 1.63 -13.88 -2.91
N GLU A 85 1.59 -15.03 -2.24
CA GLU A 85 2.66 -16.02 -2.35
C GLU A 85 2.79 -16.53 -3.78
N ASP A 86 1.66 -16.85 -4.41
CA ASP A 86 1.63 -17.29 -5.81
C ASP A 86 2.13 -16.18 -6.74
N LEU A 87 1.73 -14.94 -6.47
CA LEU A 87 2.17 -13.80 -7.27
C LEU A 87 3.70 -13.64 -7.22
N CYS A 88 4.27 -13.73 -6.03
CA CYS A 88 5.71 -13.63 -5.85
C CYS A 88 6.46 -14.75 -6.59
N GLU A 89 5.94 -15.97 -6.55
CA GLU A 89 6.54 -17.09 -7.26
C GLU A 89 6.56 -16.87 -8.77
N ARG A 90 5.55 -16.19 -9.31
CA ARG A 90 5.45 -15.95 -10.75
C ARG A 90 6.30 -14.79 -11.24
N VAL A 91 6.56 -13.78 -10.40
CA VAL A 91 7.23 -12.56 -10.85
C VAL A 91 8.62 -12.35 -10.23
N LEU A 92 8.96 -13.09 -9.21
CA LEU A 92 10.29 -13.02 -8.57
C LEU A 92 11.09 -14.33 -8.73
#